data_0efc03e0c4a2f9e94a4cdd5eb965bc70
#
_entry.id   0efc03e0c4a2f9e94a4cdd5eb965bc70
#
_cell.length_a   1.000
_cell.length_b   1.000
_cell.length_c   1.000
_cell.angle_alpha   90.00
_cell.angle_beta   90.00
_cell.angle_gamma   90.00
#
_symmetry.space_group_name_H-M   'P 1'
#
loop_
_entity.id
_entity.type
_entity.pdbx_description
1 polymer ?
#
loop_
_entity_poly.entity_id
_entity_poly.type
_entity_poly.pdbx_seq_one_letter_code
_entity_poly.pdbx_strand_id
1 'polypeptide(L)'
;MKKLMFVLLIALFWGLKSNAQDYNTGIGLRGGWGTGLTVKHFLNDKAAVEGILDSRWHGLGITGLYELHTRAFDVDRLNFYYGVGGHLGFWDGSYYRGYENSKTYTVIGIDGILGLEYNFKEIPFNLSIDWKPTFDLTGSSGFYGDGGAISIRYIF
;
A
#
# COMPACT_ATOMS: atom_id res chain seq x y z
N MET A 1 22.65 18.53 10.64
CA MET A 1 21.93 17.31 11.05
C MET A 1 20.92 16.83 10.01
N LYS A 2 20.01 17.68 9.47
CA LYS A 2 19.02 17.27 8.44
C LYS A 2 19.64 16.71 7.14
N LYS A 3 20.74 17.31 6.66
CA LYS A 3 21.46 16.86 5.45
C LYS A 3 22.15 15.50 5.66
N LEU A 4 22.67 15.25 6.85
CA LEU A 4 23.30 13.96 7.20
C LEU A 4 22.26 12.82 7.26
N MET A 5 21.08 13.12 7.79
CA MET A 5 19.97 12.18 7.86
C MET A 5 19.45 11.81 6.45
N PHE A 6 19.46 12.77 5.53
CA PHE A 6 19.06 12.53 4.14
C PHE A 6 20.08 11.67 3.38
N VAL A 7 21.39 11.89 3.62
CA VAL A 7 22.47 11.09 3.05
C VAL A 7 22.47 9.66 3.63
N LEU A 8 22.18 9.50 4.91
CA LEU A 8 22.04 8.19 5.55
C LEU A 8 20.85 7.40 5.01
N LEU A 9 19.71 8.08 4.75
CA LEU A 9 18.54 7.49 4.09
C LEU A 9 18.87 7.01 2.67
N ILE A 10 19.57 7.81 1.88
CA ILE A 10 19.98 7.45 0.51
C ILE A 10 20.99 6.30 0.53
N ALA A 11 21.92 6.26 1.49
CA ALA A 11 22.91 5.19 1.63
C ALA A 11 22.28 3.85 2.02
N LEU A 12 21.19 3.86 2.79
CA LEU A 12 20.41 2.66 3.11
C LEU A 12 19.77 2.03 1.86
N PHE A 13 19.41 2.83 0.85
CA PHE A 13 18.81 2.35 -0.40
C PHE A 13 19.81 1.75 -1.40
N TRP A 14 21.11 2.06 -1.29
CA TRP A 14 22.11 1.61 -2.27
C TRP A 14 22.80 0.28 -1.95
N GLY A 15 22.59 -0.27 -0.73
CA GLY A 15 23.29 -1.48 -0.27
C GLY A 15 22.59 -2.82 -0.52
N LEU A 16 21.35 -2.84 -0.98
CA LEU A 16 20.52 -4.05 -0.94
C LEU A 16 20.39 -4.69 -2.32
N LYS A 17 21.38 -5.48 -2.71
CA LYS A 17 21.27 -6.44 -3.82
C LYS A 17 20.76 -7.76 -3.25
N SER A 18 19.45 -7.95 -3.16
CA SER A 18 18.86 -9.23 -2.76
C SER A 18 17.58 -9.47 -3.56
N ASN A 19 17.38 -10.70 -4.00
CA ASN A 19 16.10 -11.12 -4.57
C ASN A 19 15.08 -11.17 -3.42
N ALA A 20 14.01 -10.43 -3.55
CA ALA A 20 12.97 -10.32 -2.55
C ALA A 20 11.71 -11.14 -2.91
N GLN A 21 11.72 -11.76 -4.09
CA GLN A 21 10.61 -12.56 -4.56
C GLN A 21 10.63 -13.96 -3.94
N ASP A 22 9.66 -14.23 -3.08
CA ASP A 22 9.40 -15.56 -2.51
C ASP A 22 8.11 -16.20 -3.07
N TYR A 23 7.31 -15.46 -3.84
CA TYR A 23 6.05 -15.89 -4.44
C TYR A 23 5.74 -15.06 -5.70
N ASN A 24 4.82 -15.53 -6.54
CA ASN A 24 4.43 -14.79 -7.75
C ASN A 24 3.20 -13.92 -7.51
N THR A 25 2.17 -14.47 -6.88
CA THR A 25 0.89 -13.78 -6.65
C THR A 25 0.41 -14.01 -5.23
N GLY A 26 -0.13 -12.98 -4.62
CA GLY A 26 -0.79 -13.04 -3.32
C GLY A 26 -2.16 -12.39 -3.38
N ILE A 27 -3.17 -13.04 -2.81
CA ILE A 27 -4.54 -12.53 -2.70
C ILE A 27 -4.95 -12.59 -1.24
N GLY A 28 -5.52 -11.52 -0.71
CA GLY A 28 -5.84 -11.51 0.71
C GLY A 28 -6.71 -10.37 1.18
N LEU A 29 -6.76 -10.27 2.50
CA LEU A 29 -7.51 -9.27 3.23
C LEU A 29 -6.57 -8.17 3.73
N ARG A 30 -7.05 -6.95 3.71
CA ARG A 30 -6.39 -5.77 4.24
C ARG A 30 -7.29 -5.12 5.27
N GLY A 31 -6.75 -4.79 6.43
CA GLY A 31 -7.44 -4.09 7.49
C GLY A 31 -6.57 -2.98 8.09
N GLY A 32 -7.22 -1.91 8.55
CA GLY A 32 -6.56 -0.75 9.14
C GLY A 32 -7.43 0.48 8.97
N TRP A 33 -6.94 1.50 8.32
CA TRP A 33 -7.73 2.71 8.02
C TRP A 33 -8.95 2.44 7.12
N GLY A 34 -8.91 1.39 6.30
CA GLY A 34 -10.03 0.80 5.55
C GLY A 34 -9.94 -0.73 5.61
N THR A 35 -11.05 -1.40 5.35
CA THR A 35 -11.09 -2.87 5.25
C THR A 35 -11.39 -3.27 3.82
N GLY A 36 -10.64 -4.23 3.28
CA GLY A 36 -10.82 -4.60 1.89
C GLY A 36 -10.02 -5.82 1.46
N LEU A 37 -9.93 -5.95 0.15
CA LEU A 37 -9.19 -7.00 -0.54
C LEU A 37 -7.91 -6.43 -1.13
N THR A 38 -6.88 -7.25 -1.18
CA THR A 38 -5.62 -6.91 -1.85
C THR A 38 -5.17 -8.05 -2.74
N VAL A 39 -4.66 -7.69 -3.91
CA VAL A 39 -4.01 -8.60 -4.85
C VAL A 39 -2.66 -8.01 -5.21
N LYS A 40 -1.60 -8.75 -4.92
CA LYS A 40 -0.22 -8.37 -5.24
C LYS A 40 0.37 -9.38 -6.23
N HIS A 41 0.98 -8.89 -7.28
CA HIS A 41 1.63 -9.71 -8.30
C HIS A 41 3.04 -9.20 -8.61
N PHE A 42 4.02 -10.08 -8.49
CA PHE A 42 5.40 -9.76 -8.84
C PHE A 42 5.62 -9.80 -10.36
N LEU A 43 6.17 -8.74 -10.90
CA LEU A 43 6.56 -8.64 -12.31
C LEU A 43 7.96 -9.20 -12.55
N ASN A 44 8.79 -9.15 -11.53
CA ASN A 44 10.15 -9.68 -11.48
C ASN A 44 10.60 -9.80 -10.01
N ASP A 45 11.84 -10.23 -9.79
CA ASP A 45 12.39 -10.50 -8.44
C ASP A 45 12.32 -9.32 -7.44
N LYS A 46 12.02 -8.11 -7.90
CA LYS A 46 12.02 -6.91 -7.07
C LYS A 46 10.81 -6.03 -7.23
N ALA A 47 10.15 -6.08 -8.38
CA ALA A 47 9.03 -5.21 -8.69
C ALA A 47 7.71 -5.95 -8.65
N ALA A 48 6.72 -5.37 -7.97
CA ALA A 48 5.37 -5.88 -7.89
C ALA A 48 4.34 -4.79 -8.22
N VAL A 49 3.18 -5.23 -8.64
CA VAL A 49 1.97 -4.40 -8.71
C VAL A 49 0.97 -4.88 -7.67
N GLU A 50 0.35 -3.97 -6.97
CA GLU A 50 -0.70 -4.27 -5.99
C GLU A 50 -1.98 -3.53 -6.36
N GLY A 51 -3.09 -4.26 -6.39
CA GLY A 51 -4.44 -3.72 -6.48
C GLY A 51 -5.12 -3.85 -5.11
N ILE A 52 -5.70 -2.77 -4.63
CA ILE A 52 -6.44 -2.73 -3.37
C ILE A 52 -7.86 -2.27 -3.66
N LEU A 53 -8.83 -3.03 -3.16
CA LEU A 53 -10.23 -2.66 -3.14
C LEU A 53 -10.63 -2.52 -1.67
N ASP A 54 -10.88 -1.32 -1.24
CA ASP A 54 -11.21 -1.04 0.16
C ASP A 54 -12.54 -0.31 0.31
N SER A 55 -13.18 -0.55 1.45
CA SER A 55 -14.38 0.16 1.85
C SER A 55 -14.14 0.88 3.17
N ARG A 56 -14.54 2.15 3.21
CA ARG A 56 -14.42 3.01 4.37
C ARG A 56 -15.59 3.99 4.44
N TRP A 57 -16.27 4.07 5.59
CA TRP A 57 -17.32 5.07 5.87
C TRP A 57 -18.31 5.32 4.73
N HIS A 58 -18.95 4.26 4.23
CA HIS A 58 -19.91 4.30 3.11
C HIS A 58 -19.31 4.74 1.76
N GLY A 59 -18.00 4.55 1.57
CA GLY A 59 -17.31 4.74 0.33
C GLY A 59 -16.58 3.47 -0.12
N LEU A 60 -16.31 3.39 -1.42
CA LEU A 60 -15.51 2.36 -2.06
C LEU A 60 -14.27 2.99 -2.65
N GLY A 61 -13.11 2.44 -2.34
CA GLY A 61 -11.82 2.83 -2.89
C GLY A 61 -11.21 1.74 -3.78
N ILE A 62 -10.60 2.15 -4.87
CA ILE A 62 -9.78 1.28 -5.73
C ILE A 62 -8.41 1.94 -5.84
N THR A 63 -7.37 1.24 -5.43
CA THR A 63 -5.98 1.71 -5.49
C THR A 63 -5.15 0.77 -6.34
N GLY A 64 -4.30 1.32 -7.19
CA GLY A 64 -3.26 0.60 -7.92
C GLY A 64 -1.89 1.13 -7.51
N LEU A 65 -0.96 0.24 -7.15
CA LEU A 65 0.39 0.58 -6.70
C LEU A 65 1.43 -0.17 -7.52
N TYR A 66 2.56 0.48 -7.76
CA TYR A 66 3.79 -0.13 -8.23
C TYR A 66 4.80 -0.10 -7.09
N GLU A 67 5.33 -1.25 -6.73
CA GLU A 67 6.15 -1.44 -5.55
C GLU A 67 7.51 -2.04 -5.89
N LEU A 68 8.52 -1.63 -5.15
CA LEU A 68 9.85 -2.22 -5.17
C LEU A 68 10.12 -2.89 -3.82
N HIS A 69 10.54 -4.14 -3.89
CA HIS A 69 10.82 -4.99 -2.75
C HIS A 69 12.32 -5.23 -2.61
N THR A 70 12.76 -5.29 -1.36
CA THR A 70 14.14 -5.64 -1.02
C THR A 70 14.15 -6.38 0.31
N ARG A 71 15.11 -7.29 0.49
CA ARG A 71 15.25 -8.03 1.75
C ARG A 71 15.55 -7.07 2.90
N ALA A 72 14.81 -7.20 4.00
CA ALA A 72 14.96 -6.37 5.18
C ALA A 72 15.92 -7.05 6.19
N PHE A 73 16.89 -6.30 6.72
CA PHE A 73 17.76 -6.68 7.82
C PHE A 73 18.50 -8.03 7.64
N ASP A 74 18.75 -8.47 6.40
CA ASP A 74 19.31 -9.81 6.09
C ASP A 74 18.54 -11.00 6.70
N VAL A 75 17.28 -10.76 7.06
CA VAL A 75 16.39 -11.80 7.56
C VAL A 75 15.70 -12.47 6.38
N ASP A 76 15.83 -13.80 6.29
CA ASP A 76 15.15 -14.56 5.25
C ASP A 76 13.65 -14.35 5.29
N ARG A 77 13.04 -14.12 4.11
CA ARG A 77 11.60 -13.93 3.90
C ARG A 77 10.99 -12.69 4.52
N LEU A 78 11.80 -11.82 5.15
CA LEU A 78 11.37 -10.50 5.57
C LEU A 78 11.79 -9.49 4.51
N ASN A 79 10.82 -8.84 3.89
CA ASN A 79 11.03 -7.88 2.83
C ASN A 79 10.53 -6.50 3.25
N PHE A 80 11.32 -5.51 2.93
CA PHE A 80 10.91 -4.12 2.96
C PHE A 80 10.39 -3.74 1.56
N TYR A 81 9.30 -3.03 1.48
CA TYR A 81 8.77 -2.54 0.22
C TYR A 81 8.35 -1.09 0.30
N TYR A 82 8.45 -0.43 -0.82
CA TYR A 82 8.01 0.93 -1.02
C TYR A 82 7.52 1.11 -2.45
N GLY A 83 6.61 2.06 -2.64
CA GLY A 83 6.01 2.24 -3.95
C GLY A 83 5.20 3.51 -4.07
N VAL A 84 4.67 3.68 -5.26
CA VAL A 84 3.79 4.79 -5.62
C VAL A 84 2.65 4.28 -6.49
N GLY A 85 1.54 4.99 -6.47
CA GLY A 85 0.40 4.66 -7.29
C GLY A 85 -0.68 5.72 -7.30
N GLY A 86 -1.91 5.31 -7.54
CA GLY A 86 -3.04 6.19 -7.54
C GLY A 86 -4.32 5.47 -7.13
N HIS A 87 -5.29 6.26 -6.69
CA HIS A 87 -6.58 5.74 -6.27
C HIS A 87 -7.76 6.48 -6.90
N LEU A 88 -8.86 5.75 -6.95
CA LEU A 88 -10.20 6.26 -7.24
C LEU A 88 -11.09 5.96 -6.04
N GLY A 89 -11.70 6.98 -5.47
CA GLY A 89 -12.65 6.85 -4.37
C GLY A 89 -14.06 7.26 -4.80
N PHE A 90 -15.06 6.49 -4.37
CA PHE A 90 -16.48 6.78 -4.60
C PHE A 90 -17.17 6.91 -3.26
N TRP A 91 -17.68 8.10 -2.94
CA TRP A 91 -18.30 8.41 -1.65
C TRP A 91 -19.76 8.75 -1.83
N ASP A 92 -20.60 8.27 -0.93
CA ASP A 92 -22.01 8.70 -0.90
C ASP A 92 -22.10 10.10 -0.29
N GLY A 93 -22.60 11.06 -1.07
CA GLY A 93 -22.70 12.47 -0.70
C GLY A 93 -23.64 12.76 0.48
N SER A 94 -24.52 11.84 0.86
CA SER A 94 -25.43 11.98 2.00
C SER A 94 -24.72 12.03 3.37
N TYR A 95 -23.47 11.54 3.46
CA TYR A 95 -22.71 11.48 4.69
C TYR A 95 -21.60 12.52 4.81
N TYR A 96 -21.30 13.21 3.71
CA TYR A 96 -20.22 14.19 3.67
C TYR A 96 -20.77 15.59 3.88
N ARG A 97 -20.78 16.08 5.16
CA ARG A 97 -21.05 17.46 5.56
C ARG A 97 -22.30 18.11 4.94
N GLY A 98 -23.50 17.72 5.36
CA GLY A 98 -24.66 18.61 5.33
C GLY A 98 -25.11 19.15 3.97
N TYR A 99 -24.78 18.48 2.89
CA TYR A 99 -25.32 18.78 1.58
C TYR A 99 -26.47 17.81 1.23
N GLU A 100 -27.67 18.35 1.17
CA GLU A 100 -28.92 17.67 0.83
C GLU A 100 -29.00 17.29 -0.67
N ASN A 101 -27.96 16.74 -1.27
CA ASN A 101 -28.01 16.22 -2.63
C ASN A 101 -27.28 14.88 -2.71
N SER A 102 -28.05 13.82 -3.00
CA SER A 102 -27.62 12.45 -3.26
C SER A 102 -26.73 12.35 -4.51
N LYS A 103 -25.54 12.92 -4.48
CA LYS A 103 -24.56 12.79 -5.58
C LYS A 103 -23.36 12.02 -5.09
N THR A 104 -23.03 10.94 -5.80
CA THR A 104 -21.78 10.20 -5.60
C THR A 104 -20.61 11.13 -5.89
N TYR A 105 -19.71 11.24 -4.94
CA TYR A 105 -18.49 12.05 -5.06
C TYR A 105 -17.35 11.15 -5.49
N THR A 106 -16.70 11.48 -6.60
CA THR A 106 -15.52 10.76 -7.09
C THR A 106 -14.27 11.53 -6.71
N VAL A 107 -13.36 10.87 -6.03
CA VAL A 107 -12.04 11.40 -5.65
C VAL A 107 -10.98 10.66 -6.44
N ILE A 108 -10.02 11.39 -7.00
CA ILE A 108 -8.86 10.87 -7.68
C ILE A 108 -7.63 11.40 -6.94
N GLY A 109 -6.67 10.54 -6.66
CA GLY A 109 -5.47 10.92 -5.96
C GLY A 109 -4.26 10.05 -6.28
N ILE A 110 -3.14 10.42 -5.68
CA ILE A 110 -1.87 9.70 -5.75
C ILE A 110 -1.54 9.13 -4.38
N ASP A 111 -0.89 7.97 -4.38
CA ASP A 111 -0.54 7.22 -3.17
C ASP A 111 0.94 6.93 -3.12
N GLY A 112 1.50 7.00 -1.91
CA GLY A 112 2.75 6.34 -1.57
C GLY A 112 2.46 5.10 -0.73
N ILE A 113 3.39 4.16 -0.69
CA ILE A 113 3.35 3.03 0.24
C ILE A 113 4.75 2.73 0.75
N LEU A 114 4.83 2.35 2.01
CA LEU A 114 6.04 1.93 2.68
C LEU A 114 5.68 0.84 3.69
N GLY A 115 6.32 -0.32 3.60
CA GLY A 115 5.95 -1.42 4.47
C GLY A 115 6.98 -2.51 4.63
N LEU A 116 6.65 -3.44 5.49
CA LEU A 116 7.36 -4.69 5.71
C LEU A 116 6.41 -5.85 5.46
N GLU A 117 6.91 -6.89 4.83
CA GLU A 117 6.16 -8.14 4.64
C GLU A 117 7.01 -9.34 5.03
N TYR A 118 6.36 -10.31 5.62
CA TYR A 118 6.96 -11.59 5.98
C TYR A 118 6.24 -12.74 5.29
N ASN A 119 7.01 -13.59 4.60
CA ASN A 119 6.51 -14.76 3.89
C ASN A 119 6.75 -16.00 4.72
N PHE A 120 5.68 -16.64 5.22
CA PHE A 120 5.81 -17.83 6.05
C PHE A 120 6.38 -19.00 5.24
N LYS A 121 7.29 -19.76 5.84
CA LYS A 121 7.96 -20.88 5.17
C LYS A 121 7.08 -22.13 5.10
N GLU A 122 6.30 -22.37 6.14
CA GLU A 122 5.58 -23.62 6.34
C GLU A 122 4.13 -23.58 5.83
N ILE A 123 3.62 -22.37 5.61
CA ILE A 123 2.26 -22.13 5.15
C ILE A 123 2.26 -21.12 4.00
N PRO A 124 1.36 -21.25 3.01
CA PRO A 124 1.32 -20.34 1.86
C PRO A 124 0.66 -19.01 2.21
N PHE A 125 1.17 -18.33 3.23
CA PHE A 125 0.67 -17.03 3.67
C PHE A 125 1.78 -15.99 3.77
N ASN A 126 1.40 -14.76 3.51
CA ASN A 126 2.18 -13.55 3.68
C ASN A 126 1.47 -12.65 4.67
N LEU A 127 2.21 -12.04 5.57
CA LEU A 127 1.73 -11.01 6.50
C LEU A 127 2.49 -9.72 6.21
N SER A 128 1.79 -8.62 6.07
CA SER A 128 2.42 -7.31 5.88
C SER A 128 1.82 -6.24 6.78
N ILE A 129 2.66 -5.28 7.13
CA ILE A 129 2.27 -4.03 7.76
C ILE A 129 2.83 -2.89 6.92
N ASP A 130 2.02 -1.89 6.63
CA ASP A 130 2.43 -0.76 5.83
C ASP A 130 1.76 0.56 6.24
N TRP A 131 2.39 1.62 5.79
CA TRP A 131 1.90 2.98 5.82
C TRP A 131 1.68 3.46 4.38
N LYS A 132 0.46 3.88 4.06
CA LYS A 132 0.04 4.33 2.74
C LYS A 132 -0.46 5.78 2.81
N PRO A 133 0.44 6.78 2.77
CA PRO A 133 0.04 8.17 2.65
C PRO A 133 -0.64 8.42 1.29
N THR A 134 -1.67 9.26 1.29
CA THR A 134 -2.44 9.61 0.10
C THR A 134 -2.51 11.12 -0.09
N PHE A 135 -2.58 11.56 -1.34
CA PHE A 135 -2.81 12.95 -1.70
C PHE A 135 -3.96 13.03 -2.71
N ASP A 136 -5.10 13.56 -2.28
CA ASP A 136 -6.28 13.73 -3.11
C ASP A 136 -6.09 14.93 -4.04
N LEU A 137 -6.27 14.72 -5.34
CA LEU A 137 -6.15 15.76 -6.37
C LEU A 137 -7.49 16.44 -6.65
N THR A 138 -8.60 15.72 -6.44
CA THR A 138 -9.96 16.21 -6.68
C THR A 138 -10.80 16.08 -5.41
N GLY A 139 -11.87 16.86 -5.33
CA GLY A 139 -12.72 16.93 -4.14
C GLY A 139 -12.13 17.85 -3.09
N SER A 140 -12.00 17.38 -1.86
CA SER A 140 -11.23 18.07 -0.81
C SER A 140 -9.76 17.74 -0.98
N SER A 141 -9.08 18.41 -1.93
CA SER A 141 -7.66 18.18 -2.18
C SER A 141 -6.85 18.35 -0.89
N GLY A 142 -6.01 17.36 -0.58
CA GLY A 142 -5.23 17.40 0.65
C GLY A 142 -4.39 16.15 0.86
N PHE A 143 -3.45 16.27 1.79
CA PHE A 143 -2.59 15.17 2.21
C PHE A 143 -3.20 14.45 3.43
N TYR A 144 -3.27 13.13 3.34
CA TYR A 144 -3.71 12.24 4.42
C TYR A 144 -2.58 11.27 4.76
N GLY A 145 -2.02 11.41 5.94
CA GLY A 145 -0.86 10.63 6.41
C GLY A 145 -1.20 9.49 7.37
N ASP A 146 -2.46 9.18 7.56
CA ASP A 146 -2.97 8.26 8.58
C ASP A 146 -3.26 6.83 8.07
N GLY A 147 -2.85 6.51 6.85
CA GLY A 147 -3.13 5.26 6.14
C GLY A 147 -2.35 4.02 6.60
N GLY A 148 -2.29 3.72 7.91
CA GLY A 148 -1.71 2.47 8.42
C GLY A 148 -2.61 1.25 8.19
N ALA A 149 -2.03 0.10 7.76
CA ALA A 149 -2.77 -1.12 7.54
C ALA A 149 -1.94 -2.38 7.77
N ILE A 150 -2.65 -3.49 8.02
CA ILE A 150 -2.11 -4.84 8.08
C ILE A 150 -2.82 -5.67 6.99
N SER A 151 -2.06 -6.49 6.29
CA SER A 151 -2.63 -7.40 5.28
C SER A 151 -2.16 -8.82 5.51
N ILE A 152 -3.07 -9.76 5.29
CA ILE A 152 -2.76 -11.18 5.22
C ILE A 152 -3.15 -11.68 3.83
N ARG A 153 -2.20 -12.33 3.12
CA ARG A 153 -2.41 -12.83 1.75
C ARG A 153 -2.07 -14.30 1.68
N TYR A 154 -2.90 -15.04 0.95
CA TYR A 154 -2.55 -16.36 0.44
C TYR A 154 -1.65 -16.19 -0.78
N ILE A 155 -0.50 -16.87 -0.80
CA ILE A 155 0.55 -16.71 -1.82
C ILE A 155 0.75 -17.99 -2.62
N PHE A 156 0.96 -17.83 -3.95
CA PHE A 156 1.19 -18.94 -4.88
C PHE A 156 2.01 -18.54 -6.08
#